data_5849e6ad57ecafcec691c061197922c5
#
_entry.id   5849e6ad57ecafcec691c061197922c5
#
_cell.length_a   1.000
_cell.length_b   1.000
_cell.length_c   1.000
_cell.angle_alpha   90.00
_cell.angle_beta   90.00
_cell.angle_gamma   90.00
#
_symmetry.space_group_name_H-M   'P 1'
#
loop_
_entity.id
_entity.type
_entity.pdbx_description
1 polymer ?
#
loop_
_entity_poly.entity_id
_entity_poly.type
_entity_poly.pdbx_seq_one_letter_code
_entity_poly.pdbx_strand_id
1 'polypeptide(L)'
;MGVYFCRINGYNENIHEFIKKYYEAARLSGVIIEGKLANPDIKNLSYYEEIMGMDFKLDKSFILTSLKKWMPRMNDTPRENVKEAIYSTLDSLRKAGKNENMLKNAYIKFMCWLYYKFERIANHLGEEKLPKILYEGSISSYELLFMDVLCSAGCDIVLLQYKTESEYLKLDPNSEKSFNMKINPSEDFPNDFNLKKIRDDIEQELNKQRLYGTMP
;
A
#
# COMPACT_ATOMS: atom_id res chain seq x y z
N MET A 1 1.45 -15.07 12.35
CA MET A 1 2.11 -13.75 12.40
C MET A 1 1.05 -12.74 11.98
N GLY A 2 0.79 -11.68 12.75
CA GLY A 2 -0.25 -10.70 12.40
C GLY A 2 0.28 -9.69 11.37
N VAL A 3 -0.59 -9.21 10.50
CA VAL A 3 -0.32 -8.09 9.59
C VAL A 3 -0.21 -6.77 10.36
N TYR A 4 0.50 -5.81 9.83
CA TYR A 4 0.63 -4.50 10.44
C TYR A 4 0.65 -3.37 9.41
N PHE A 5 0.17 -2.21 9.84
CA PHE A 5 0.36 -0.95 9.15
C PHE A 5 1.06 0.02 10.11
N CYS A 6 2.32 0.32 9.85
CA CYS A 6 3.09 1.20 10.70
C CYS A 6 3.58 2.44 9.97
N ARG A 7 3.67 3.56 10.72
CA ARG A 7 4.28 4.81 10.29
C ARG A 7 5.64 4.96 10.94
N ILE A 8 6.57 5.50 10.18
CA ILE A 8 7.90 5.90 10.66
C ILE A 8 8.05 7.39 10.36
N ASN A 9 8.09 8.23 11.39
CA ASN A 9 8.26 9.68 11.30
C ASN A 9 9.51 10.20 12.02
N GLY A 10 10.41 9.33 12.40
CA GLY A 10 11.73 9.64 12.97
C GLY A 10 12.80 8.76 12.38
N TYR A 11 14.05 9.09 12.64
CA TYR A 11 15.21 8.46 12.04
C TYR A 11 16.31 8.16 13.06
N ASN A 12 17.02 7.10 12.86
CA ASN A 12 18.32 6.75 13.42
C ASN A 12 18.95 5.63 12.58
N GLU A 13 20.16 5.20 12.90
CA GLU A 13 20.84 4.12 12.15
C GLU A 13 20.05 2.79 12.11
N ASN A 14 19.41 2.42 13.20
CA ASN A 14 18.60 1.19 13.24
C ASN A 14 17.40 1.28 12.30
N ILE A 15 16.80 2.47 12.19
CA ILE A 15 15.71 2.73 11.25
C ILE A 15 16.21 2.70 9.82
N HIS A 16 17.38 3.25 9.54
CA HIS A 16 18.00 3.15 8.22
C HIS A 16 18.14 1.69 7.77
N GLU A 17 18.75 0.87 8.61
CA GLU A 17 18.91 -0.57 8.34
C GLU A 17 17.57 -1.31 8.21
N PHE A 18 16.59 -0.95 9.03
CA PHE A 18 15.23 -1.50 8.92
C PHE A 18 14.60 -1.16 7.57
N ILE A 19 14.64 0.12 7.16
CA ILE A 19 14.09 0.57 5.87
C ILE A 19 14.77 -0.14 4.71
N LYS A 20 16.09 -0.28 4.75
CA LYS A 20 16.87 -0.98 3.73
C LYS A 20 16.41 -2.44 3.57
N LYS A 21 16.36 -3.19 4.67
CA LYS A 21 15.88 -4.59 4.68
C LYS A 21 14.42 -4.71 4.22
N TYR A 22 13.59 -3.76 4.65
CA TYR A 22 12.18 -3.74 4.25
C TYR A 22 12.02 -3.42 2.75
N TYR A 23 12.83 -2.50 2.22
CA TYR A 23 12.91 -2.18 0.80
C TYR A 23 13.25 -3.43 -0.03
N GLU A 24 14.29 -4.18 0.36
CA GLU A 24 14.68 -5.41 -0.32
C GLU A 24 13.55 -6.46 -0.30
N ALA A 25 12.90 -6.65 0.83
CA ALA A 25 11.76 -7.55 0.96
C ALA A 25 10.57 -7.11 0.10
N ALA A 26 10.24 -5.80 0.09
CA ALA A 26 9.17 -5.24 -0.74
C ALA A 26 9.48 -5.34 -2.24
N ARG A 27 10.74 -5.20 -2.65
CA ARG A 27 11.18 -5.38 -4.04
C ARG A 27 10.96 -6.82 -4.52
N LEU A 28 11.19 -7.81 -3.65
CA LEU A 28 11.03 -9.21 -4.00
C LEU A 28 9.58 -9.69 -4.00
N SER A 29 8.81 -9.33 -2.98
CA SER A 29 7.47 -9.88 -2.73
C SER A 29 6.41 -8.82 -2.42
N GLY A 30 6.59 -7.59 -2.88
CA GLY A 30 5.71 -6.49 -2.52
C GLY A 30 5.68 -5.38 -3.55
N VAL A 31 5.34 -4.18 -3.09
CA VAL A 31 5.24 -2.96 -3.89
C VAL A 31 5.96 -1.81 -3.17
N ILE A 32 6.72 -1.03 -3.92
CA ILE A 32 7.35 0.21 -3.45
C ILE A 32 6.64 1.39 -4.12
N ILE A 33 6.21 2.37 -3.32
CA ILE A 33 5.51 3.57 -3.76
C ILE A 33 6.37 4.77 -3.40
N GLU A 34 6.89 5.44 -4.42
CA GLU A 34 7.68 6.66 -4.30
C GLU A 34 6.77 7.87 -4.57
N GLY A 35 6.45 8.62 -3.51
CA GLY A 35 5.68 9.86 -3.55
C GLY A 35 4.17 9.70 -3.42
N LYS A 36 3.50 9.05 -4.36
CA LYS A 36 2.04 8.81 -4.34
C LYS A 36 1.64 7.69 -5.29
N LEU A 37 0.44 7.14 -5.07
CA LEU A 37 -0.16 6.25 -6.07
C LEU A 37 -0.54 7.08 -7.32
N ALA A 38 0.10 6.76 -8.44
CA ALA A 38 -0.27 7.36 -9.71
C ALA A 38 -1.74 7.04 -10.03
N ASN A 39 -2.43 8.00 -10.65
CA ASN A 39 -3.71 7.70 -11.26
C ASN A 39 -3.50 6.63 -12.35
N PRO A 40 -4.49 5.77 -12.61
CA PRO A 40 -4.41 4.79 -13.69
C PRO A 40 -4.01 5.49 -14.98
N ASP A 41 -3.11 4.86 -15.75
CA ASP A 41 -2.71 5.41 -17.05
C ASP A 41 -3.95 5.47 -17.96
N ILE A 42 -4.34 6.70 -18.30
CA ILE A 42 -5.50 6.99 -19.17
C ILE A 42 -5.38 6.32 -20.56
N LYS A 43 -4.19 5.84 -20.90
CA LYS A 43 -3.94 5.12 -22.16
C LYS A 43 -4.53 3.70 -22.19
N ASN A 44 -4.91 3.14 -21.02
CA ASN A 44 -5.59 1.85 -20.94
C ASN A 44 -7.06 2.06 -20.55
N LEU A 45 -7.80 2.73 -21.42
CA LEU A 45 -9.14 3.26 -21.17
C LEU A 45 -10.20 2.17 -20.93
N SER A 46 -10.08 0.99 -21.53
CA SER A 46 -11.15 -0.02 -21.53
C SER A 46 -11.55 -0.47 -20.14
N TYR A 47 -10.58 -0.74 -19.25
CA TYR A 47 -10.87 -1.13 -17.85
C TYR A 47 -11.48 0.03 -17.05
N TYR A 48 -10.93 1.23 -17.21
CA TYR A 48 -11.41 2.42 -16.51
C TYR A 48 -12.83 2.81 -16.96
N GLU A 49 -13.08 2.81 -18.27
CA GLU A 49 -14.39 3.12 -18.85
C GLU A 49 -15.46 2.11 -18.41
N GLU A 50 -15.10 0.83 -18.37
CA GLU A 50 -16.03 -0.19 -17.93
C GLU A 50 -16.37 -0.08 -16.44
N ILE A 51 -15.38 0.16 -15.56
CA ILE A 51 -15.63 0.40 -14.14
C ILE A 51 -16.42 1.68 -13.92
N MET A 52 -16.15 2.75 -14.67
CA MET A 52 -16.92 4.00 -14.58
C MET A 52 -18.36 3.82 -15.02
N GLY A 53 -18.61 3.01 -16.04
CA GLY A 53 -19.95 2.71 -16.57
C GLY A 53 -20.75 1.70 -15.74
N MET A 54 -20.17 1.08 -14.70
CA MET A 54 -20.88 0.10 -13.88
C MET A 54 -21.97 0.78 -13.02
N ASP A 55 -23.09 0.08 -12.90
CA ASP A 55 -24.13 0.37 -11.93
C ASP A 55 -23.65 -0.07 -10.53
N PHE A 56 -22.99 0.86 -9.84
CA PHE A 56 -22.34 0.59 -8.54
C PHE A 56 -23.39 0.24 -7.48
N LYS A 57 -23.15 -0.85 -6.76
CA LYS A 57 -23.90 -1.23 -5.57
C LYS A 57 -22.95 -1.57 -4.44
N LEU A 58 -23.21 -0.99 -3.26
CA LEU A 58 -22.48 -1.38 -2.04
C LEU A 58 -23.01 -2.71 -1.51
N ASP A 59 -22.57 -3.78 -2.14
CA ASP A 59 -22.95 -5.15 -1.85
C ASP A 59 -21.75 -6.08 -2.02
N LYS A 60 -21.62 -7.08 -1.13
CA LYS A 60 -20.50 -8.02 -1.15
C LYS A 60 -20.48 -8.89 -2.40
N SER A 61 -21.66 -9.27 -2.92
CA SER A 61 -21.76 -10.08 -4.13
C SER A 61 -21.38 -9.30 -5.37
N PHE A 62 -21.72 -8.01 -5.42
CA PHE A 62 -21.29 -7.10 -6.47
C PHE A 62 -19.76 -6.97 -6.51
N ILE A 63 -19.13 -6.72 -5.33
CA ILE A 63 -17.66 -6.60 -5.23
C ILE A 63 -16.99 -7.91 -5.63
N LEU A 64 -17.49 -9.06 -5.16
CA LEU A 64 -16.95 -10.37 -5.51
C LEU A 64 -17.02 -10.64 -7.01
N THR A 65 -18.15 -10.34 -7.64
CA THR A 65 -18.36 -10.51 -9.09
C THR A 65 -17.37 -9.66 -9.89
N SER A 66 -17.17 -8.40 -9.45
CA SER A 66 -16.20 -7.50 -10.06
C SER A 66 -14.76 -8.01 -9.91
N LEU A 67 -14.39 -8.51 -8.72
CA LEU A 67 -13.05 -9.09 -8.50
C LEU A 67 -12.84 -10.36 -9.35
N LYS A 68 -13.85 -11.24 -9.48
CA LYS A 68 -13.77 -12.41 -10.37
C LYS A 68 -13.57 -12.02 -11.84
N LYS A 69 -14.24 -10.98 -12.28
CA LYS A 69 -14.14 -10.49 -13.66
C LYS A 69 -12.78 -9.83 -13.95
N TRP A 70 -12.33 -8.94 -13.07
CA TRP A 70 -11.18 -8.08 -13.32
C TRP A 70 -9.85 -8.63 -12.78
N MET A 71 -9.92 -9.50 -11.78
CA MET A 71 -8.76 -10.18 -11.18
C MET A 71 -8.94 -11.71 -11.26
N PRO A 72 -9.07 -12.26 -12.49
CA PRO A 72 -9.41 -13.70 -12.66
C PRO A 72 -8.33 -14.64 -12.11
N ARG A 73 -7.08 -14.17 -12.04
CA ARG A 73 -5.94 -14.95 -11.51
C ARG A 73 -5.84 -14.95 -9.98
N MET A 74 -6.61 -14.09 -9.31
CA MET A 74 -6.61 -14.04 -7.85
C MET A 74 -7.24 -15.31 -7.29
N ASN A 75 -6.55 -15.96 -6.36
CA ASN A 75 -7.05 -17.14 -5.65
C ASN A 75 -8.29 -16.79 -4.79
N ASP A 76 -9.08 -17.79 -4.41
CA ASP A 76 -10.34 -17.57 -3.70
C ASP A 76 -10.13 -16.92 -2.33
N THR A 77 -9.16 -17.39 -1.53
CA THR A 77 -8.89 -16.83 -0.20
C THR A 77 -8.48 -15.35 -0.26
N PRO A 78 -7.48 -14.92 -1.05
CA PRO A 78 -7.17 -13.50 -1.24
C PRO A 78 -8.37 -12.70 -1.76
N ARG A 79 -9.15 -13.27 -2.67
CA ARG A 79 -10.33 -12.60 -3.25
C ARG A 79 -11.39 -12.32 -2.19
N GLU A 80 -11.67 -13.29 -1.32
CA GLU A 80 -12.58 -13.12 -0.20
C GLU A 80 -12.08 -12.06 0.78
N ASN A 81 -10.78 -12.08 1.13
CA ASN A 81 -10.17 -11.09 2.01
C ASN A 81 -10.28 -9.67 1.45
N VAL A 82 -9.96 -9.48 0.18
CA VAL A 82 -10.06 -8.18 -0.51
C VAL A 82 -11.52 -7.72 -0.59
N LYS A 83 -12.46 -8.60 -0.94
CA LYS A 83 -13.90 -8.30 -0.95
C LYS A 83 -14.38 -7.80 0.41
N GLU A 84 -14.06 -8.52 1.48
CA GLU A 84 -14.46 -8.14 2.84
C GLU A 84 -13.83 -6.80 3.25
N ALA A 85 -12.56 -6.59 2.96
CA ALA A 85 -11.86 -5.36 3.29
C ALA A 85 -12.42 -4.15 2.53
N ILE A 86 -12.66 -4.26 1.21
CA ILE A 86 -13.30 -3.19 0.41
C ILE A 86 -14.70 -2.89 0.93
N TYR A 87 -15.53 -3.93 1.14
CA TYR A 87 -16.88 -3.75 1.66
C TYR A 87 -16.88 -3.04 3.00
N SER A 88 -16.09 -3.51 3.96
CA SER A 88 -16.00 -2.94 5.31
C SER A 88 -15.58 -1.46 5.28
N THR A 89 -14.58 -1.12 4.46
CA THR A 89 -14.11 0.27 4.31
C THR A 89 -15.19 1.17 3.72
N LEU A 90 -15.88 0.72 2.66
CA LEU A 90 -16.95 1.50 2.02
C LEU A 90 -18.18 1.62 2.92
N ASP A 91 -18.52 0.57 3.67
CA ASP A 91 -19.61 0.59 4.66
C ASP A 91 -19.32 1.56 5.81
N SER A 92 -18.07 1.63 6.27
CA SER A 92 -17.63 2.62 7.26
C SER A 92 -17.76 4.05 6.73
N LEU A 93 -17.40 4.30 5.47
CA LEU A 93 -17.62 5.60 4.83
C LEU A 93 -19.11 5.94 4.71
N ARG A 94 -19.96 4.98 4.37
CA ARG A 94 -21.42 5.15 4.33
C ARG A 94 -21.97 5.53 5.70
N LYS A 95 -21.56 4.80 6.74
CA LYS A 95 -21.96 5.08 8.14
C LYS A 95 -21.48 6.45 8.61
N ALA A 96 -20.35 6.93 8.09
CA ALA A 96 -19.84 8.29 8.33
C ALA A 96 -20.55 9.37 7.48
N GLY A 97 -21.64 9.04 6.78
CA GLY A 97 -22.48 9.98 6.03
C GLY A 97 -21.96 10.32 4.63
N LYS A 98 -21.03 9.55 4.07
CA LYS A 98 -20.61 9.76 2.67
C LYS A 98 -21.71 9.33 1.71
N ASN A 99 -21.97 10.16 0.68
CA ASN A 99 -22.99 9.87 -0.31
C ASN A 99 -22.52 8.79 -1.31
N GLU A 100 -23.48 8.26 -2.08
CA GLU A 100 -23.25 7.16 -3.03
C GLU A 100 -22.18 7.49 -4.09
N ASN A 101 -22.14 8.73 -4.59
CA ASN A 101 -21.09 9.14 -5.55
C ASN A 101 -19.70 9.09 -4.94
N MET A 102 -19.54 9.45 -3.67
CA MET A 102 -18.26 9.36 -2.96
C MET A 102 -17.84 7.91 -2.75
N LEU A 103 -18.79 7.01 -2.43
CA LEU A 103 -18.54 5.58 -2.30
C LEU A 103 -18.15 4.96 -3.64
N LYS A 104 -18.88 5.29 -4.73
CA LYS A 104 -18.54 4.87 -6.09
C LYS A 104 -17.14 5.32 -6.49
N ASN A 105 -16.78 6.57 -6.23
CA ASN A 105 -15.45 7.11 -6.52
C ASN A 105 -14.34 6.41 -5.74
N ALA A 106 -14.55 6.10 -4.46
CA ALA A 106 -13.61 5.32 -3.66
C ALA A 106 -13.45 3.90 -4.24
N TYR A 107 -14.54 3.23 -4.53
CA TYR A 107 -14.55 1.90 -5.14
C TYR A 107 -13.79 1.85 -6.47
N ILE A 108 -14.04 2.80 -7.37
CA ILE A 108 -13.34 2.90 -8.66
C ILE A 108 -11.84 3.05 -8.45
N LYS A 109 -11.41 3.94 -7.54
CA LYS A 109 -9.99 4.12 -7.22
C LYS A 109 -9.36 2.83 -6.70
N PHE A 110 -10.02 2.14 -5.75
CA PHE A 110 -9.52 0.90 -5.18
C PHE A 110 -9.36 -0.20 -6.24
N MET A 111 -10.36 -0.39 -7.09
CA MET A 111 -10.30 -1.37 -8.16
C MET A 111 -9.22 -1.04 -9.21
N CYS A 112 -9.09 0.23 -9.58
CA CYS A 112 -8.04 0.66 -10.52
C CYS A 112 -6.64 0.46 -9.93
N TRP A 113 -6.40 0.86 -8.69
CA TRP A 113 -5.10 0.65 -8.06
C TRP A 113 -4.80 -0.83 -7.89
N LEU A 114 -5.78 -1.64 -7.46
CA LEU A 114 -5.61 -3.08 -7.32
C LEU A 114 -5.19 -3.72 -8.65
N TYR A 115 -5.86 -3.38 -9.74
CA TYR A 115 -5.57 -3.90 -11.07
C TYR A 115 -4.22 -3.42 -11.64
N TYR A 116 -3.98 -2.11 -11.63
CA TYR A 116 -2.81 -1.54 -12.31
C TYR A 116 -1.50 -1.60 -11.49
N LYS A 117 -1.59 -1.54 -10.18
CA LYS A 117 -0.41 -1.41 -9.32
C LYS A 117 -0.15 -2.64 -8.46
N PHE A 118 -1.21 -3.31 -8.03
CA PHE A 118 -1.12 -4.35 -7.02
C PHE A 118 -1.47 -5.75 -7.52
N GLU A 119 -1.78 -5.94 -8.81
CA GLU A 119 -2.14 -7.25 -9.38
C GLU A 119 -1.10 -8.33 -9.04
N ARG A 120 0.18 -7.98 -9.11
CA ARG A 120 1.28 -8.93 -8.85
C ARG A 120 1.21 -9.55 -7.46
N ILE A 121 0.82 -8.79 -6.45
CA ILE A 121 0.77 -9.26 -5.06
C ILE A 121 -0.63 -9.68 -4.63
N ALA A 122 -1.66 -9.35 -5.39
CA ALA A 122 -3.05 -9.61 -5.05
C ALA A 122 -3.33 -11.12 -4.83
N ASN A 123 -2.63 -11.99 -5.56
CA ASN A 123 -2.77 -13.43 -5.42
C ASN A 123 -2.20 -13.99 -4.10
N HIS A 124 -1.36 -13.21 -3.41
CA HIS A 124 -0.67 -13.63 -2.19
C HIS A 124 -1.19 -12.93 -0.93
N LEU A 125 -2.24 -12.12 -1.06
CA LEU A 125 -2.84 -11.44 0.09
C LEU A 125 -3.50 -12.45 1.04
N GLY A 126 -3.12 -12.42 2.32
CA GLY A 126 -3.65 -13.32 3.34
C GLY A 126 -2.97 -14.70 3.41
N GLU A 127 -1.87 -14.91 2.67
CA GLU A 127 -1.04 -16.11 2.77
C GLU A 127 0.04 -15.98 3.87
N GLU A 128 0.74 -17.08 4.20
CA GLU A 128 1.80 -17.06 5.21
C GLU A 128 2.93 -16.09 4.87
N LYS A 129 3.32 -16.02 3.59
CA LYS A 129 4.31 -15.07 3.10
C LYS A 129 3.62 -13.75 2.76
N LEU A 130 3.50 -12.89 3.76
CA LEU A 130 2.80 -11.62 3.63
C LEU A 130 3.50 -10.69 2.62
N PRO A 131 2.78 -10.19 1.60
CA PRO A 131 3.28 -9.14 0.73
C PRO A 131 3.59 -7.86 1.52
N LYS A 132 4.62 -7.13 1.09
CA LYS A 132 5.09 -5.92 1.78
C LYS A 132 4.90 -4.69 0.92
N ILE A 133 4.38 -3.63 1.52
CA ILE A 133 4.28 -2.32 0.87
C ILE A 133 5.16 -1.33 1.62
N LEU A 134 6.07 -0.70 0.90
CA LEU A 134 6.84 0.42 1.39
C LEU A 134 6.36 1.69 0.68
N TYR A 135 5.78 2.60 1.44
CA TYR A 135 5.22 3.85 0.93
C TYR A 135 6.07 5.03 1.43
N GLU A 136 6.54 5.85 0.51
CA GLU A 136 7.27 7.08 0.77
C GLU A 136 6.44 8.29 0.37
N GLY A 137 6.30 9.26 1.27
CA GLY A 137 5.70 10.56 0.98
C GLY A 137 4.36 10.82 1.65
N SER A 138 3.71 11.93 1.24
CA SER A 138 2.42 12.34 1.81
C SER A 138 1.30 11.49 1.24
N ILE A 139 0.62 10.77 2.11
CA ILE A 139 -0.53 9.93 1.75
C ILE A 139 -1.82 10.76 1.71
N SER A 140 -2.66 10.56 0.71
CA SER A 140 -4.00 11.15 0.64
C SER A 140 -5.05 10.29 1.36
N SER A 141 -6.24 10.86 1.60
CA SER A 141 -7.32 10.13 2.30
C SER A 141 -7.72 8.82 1.59
N TYR A 142 -7.84 8.83 0.26
CA TYR A 142 -8.18 7.60 -0.48
C TYR A 142 -7.03 6.58 -0.50
N GLU A 143 -5.79 7.04 -0.58
CA GLU A 143 -4.62 6.16 -0.50
C GLU A 143 -4.51 5.51 0.88
N LEU A 144 -4.77 6.28 1.95
CA LEU A 144 -4.79 5.74 3.31
C LEU A 144 -5.87 4.66 3.48
N LEU A 145 -7.08 4.92 2.98
CA LEU A 145 -8.16 3.93 3.01
C LEU A 145 -7.80 2.68 2.20
N PHE A 146 -7.13 2.84 1.08
CA PHE A 146 -6.71 1.70 0.25
C PHE A 146 -5.57 0.91 0.91
N MET A 147 -4.62 1.57 1.57
CA MET A 147 -3.61 0.89 2.39
C MET A 147 -4.25 0.09 3.53
N ASP A 148 -5.26 0.64 4.18
CA ASP A 148 -6.04 -0.04 5.22
C ASP A 148 -6.77 -1.28 4.66
N VAL A 149 -7.35 -1.20 3.45
CA VAL A 149 -7.90 -2.35 2.72
C VAL A 149 -6.84 -3.43 2.49
N LEU A 150 -5.66 -3.06 1.99
CA LEU A 150 -4.58 -4.01 1.71
C LEU A 150 -4.01 -4.63 2.99
N CYS A 151 -3.89 -3.86 4.07
CA CYS A 151 -3.49 -4.38 5.38
C CYS A 151 -4.53 -5.40 5.90
N SER A 152 -5.83 -5.04 5.88
CA SER A 152 -6.92 -5.93 6.28
C SER A 152 -7.01 -7.20 5.42
N ALA A 153 -6.61 -7.12 4.16
CA ALA A 153 -6.55 -8.26 3.25
C ALA A 153 -5.30 -9.14 3.43
N GLY A 154 -4.33 -8.73 4.24
CA GLY A 154 -3.18 -9.54 4.58
C GLY A 154 -1.83 -9.02 4.07
N CYS A 155 -1.63 -7.70 4.01
CA CYS A 155 -0.38 -7.08 3.56
C CYS A 155 0.29 -6.29 4.71
N ASP A 156 1.59 -6.46 4.90
CA ASP A 156 2.38 -5.60 5.78
C ASP A 156 2.66 -4.26 5.11
N ILE A 157 2.48 -3.15 5.82
CA ILE A 157 2.66 -1.81 5.27
C ILE A 157 3.56 -0.97 6.18
N VAL A 158 4.56 -0.33 5.57
CA VAL A 158 5.39 0.70 6.18
C VAL A 158 5.23 2.00 5.41
N LEU A 159 4.81 3.05 6.11
CA LEU A 159 4.69 4.42 5.60
C LEU A 159 5.82 5.27 6.17
N LEU A 160 6.69 5.78 5.30
CA LEU A 160 7.74 6.72 5.67
C LEU A 160 7.21 8.16 5.59
N GLN A 161 7.18 8.84 6.71
CA GLN A 161 6.75 10.23 6.83
C GLN A 161 7.93 11.12 7.15
N TYR A 162 8.36 11.95 6.17
CA TYR A 162 9.46 12.89 6.34
C TYR A 162 9.01 14.22 6.95
N LYS A 163 7.69 14.46 6.95
CA LYS A 163 7.08 15.63 7.55
C LYS A 163 6.48 15.30 8.92
N THR A 164 6.06 16.34 9.62
CA THR A 164 5.45 16.21 10.93
C THR A 164 4.22 15.28 10.93
N GLU A 165 4.05 14.54 11.98
CA GLU A 165 2.91 13.63 12.20
C GLU A 165 1.55 14.34 12.08
N SER A 166 1.51 15.65 12.33
CA SER A 166 0.30 16.46 12.24
C SER A 166 -0.43 16.38 10.89
N GLU A 167 0.30 16.18 9.78
CA GLU A 167 -0.32 16.02 8.45
C GLU A 167 -1.09 14.69 8.35
N TYR A 168 -0.51 13.62 8.87
CA TYR A 168 -1.17 12.31 8.91
C TYR A 168 -2.40 12.33 9.84
N LEU A 169 -2.26 12.92 11.02
CA LEU A 169 -3.33 12.98 12.02
C LEU A 169 -4.57 13.78 11.56
N LYS A 170 -4.47 14.60 10.51
CA LYS A 170 -5.66 15.20 9.86
C LYS A 170 -6.51 14.14 9.14
N LEU A 171 -5.91 13.04 8.69
CA LEU A 171 -6.59 11.96 7.98
C LEU A 171 -7.04 10.84 8.93
N ASP A 172 -6.27 10.58 9.98
CA ASP A 172 -6.48 9.52 10.96
C ASP A 172 -6.19 10.05 12.38
N PRO A 173 -7.08 10.90 12.93
CA PRO A 173 -6.84 11.63 14.18
C PRO A 173 -6.54 10.73 15.39
N ASN A 174 -7.16 9.55 15.43
CA ASN A 174 -7.02 8.59 16.53
C ASN A 174 -5.97 7.50 16.25
N SER A 175 -5.26 7.57 15.12
CA SER A 175 -4.33 6.51 14.69
C SER A 175 -4.97 5.11 14.68
N GLU A 176 -6.20 5.01 14.17
CA GLU A 176 -6.96 3.76 14.11
C GLU A 176 -6.49 2.85 12.95
N LYS A 177 -5.94 3.43 11.89
CA LYS A 177 -5.52 2.70 10.69
C LYS A 177 -4.07 2.26 10.72
N SER A 178 -3.21 3.04 11.34
CA SER A 178 -1.79 2.71 11.48
C SER A 178 -1.23 3.18 12.80
N PHE A 179 -0.25 2.45 13.33
CA PHE A 179 0.46 2.86 14.53
C PHE A 179 1.75 3.61 14.18
N ASN A 180 2.15 4.56 15.02
CA ASN A 180 3.44 5.22 14.90
C ASN A 180 4.52 4.39 15.59
N MET A 181 5.58 4.05 14.85
CA MET A 181 6.73 3.35 15.43
C MET A 181 7.50 4.29 16.36
N LYS A 182 7.59 3.92 17.64
CA LYS A 182 8.38 4.68 18.61
C LYS A 182 9.86 4.43 18.37
N ILE A 183 10.60 5.50 18.13
CA ILE A 183 12.04 5.49 17.87
C ILE A 183 12.74 6.21 19.00
N ASN A 184 13.78 5.61 19.56
CA ASN A 184 14.54 6.19 20.67
C ASN A 184 16.04 5.85 20.55
N PRO A 185 16.96 6.81 20.49
CA PRO A 185 16.70 8.24 20.23
C PRO A 185 16.13 8.46 18.82
N SER A 186 15.34 9.49 18.65
CA SER A 186 14.76 9.87 17.36
C SER A 186 15.27 11.24 16.92
N GLU A 187 15.71 11.30 15.67
CA GLU A 187 16.02 12.53 14.95
C GLU A 187 15.06 12.68 13.77
N ASP A 188 15.04 13.82 13.13
CA ASP A 188 14.33 14.00 11.88
C ASP A 188 15.02 13.22 10.77
N PHE A 189 14.28 12.82 9.75
CA PHE A 189 14.89 12.26 8.55
C PHE A 189 15.87 13.26 7.92
N PRO A 190 17.05 12.79 7.45
CA PRO A 190 17.96 13.66 6.70
C PRO A 190 17.22 14.31 5.51
N ASN A 191 17.50 15.60 5.26
CA ASN A 191 16.81 16.38 4.22
C ASN A 191 16.91 15.77 2.81
N ASP A 192 17.94 14.99 2.58
CA ASP A 192 18.23 14.32 1.31
C ASP A 192 17.84 12.83 1.32
N PHE A 193 17.19 12.33 2.39
CA PHE A 193 16.72 10.96 2.48
C PHE A 193 15.55 10.72 1.51
N ASN A 194 15.65 9.62 0.73
CA ASN A 194 14.60 9.13 -0.13
C ASN A 194 14.87 7.65 -0.50
N LEU A 195 13.85 6.95 -0.97
CA LEU A 195 13.96 5.53 -1.34
C LEU A 195 14.86 5.30 -2.56
N LYS A 196 15.01 6.27 -3.44
CA LYS A 196 15.96 6.19 -4.55
C LYS A 196 17.39 6.02 -4.03
N LYS A 197 17.76 6.78 -2.98
CA LYS A 197 19.08 6.68 -2.34
C LYS A 197 19.29 5.29 -1.72
N ILE A 198 18.28 4.76 -1.03
CA ILE A 198 18.31 3.39 -0.48
C ILE A 198 18.54 2.35 -1.59
N ARG A 199 17.86 2.50 -2.72
CA ARG A 199 18.06 1.63 -3.88
C ARG A 199 19.49 1.69 -4.40
N ASP A 200 20.00 2.90 -4.59
CA ASP A 200 21.34 3.12 -5.15
C ASP A 200 22.43 2.56 -4.20
N ASP A 201 22.26 2.69 -2.89
CA ASP A 201 23.14 2.11 -1.88
C ASP A 201 23.14 0.56 -1.92
N ILE A 202 21.97 -0.05 -2.02
CA ILE A 202 21.84 -1.51 -2.15
C ILE A 202 22.53 -2.00 -3.44
N GLU A 203 22.33 -1.31 -4.56
CA GLU A 203 22.95 -1.67 -5.83
C GLU A 203 24.48 -1.56 -5.78
N GLN A 204 25.01 -0.54 -5.12
CA GLN A 204 26.45 -0.38 -4.92
C GLN A 204 27.04 -1.51 -4.05
N GLU A 205 26.36 -1.91 -3.00
CA GLU A 205 26.82 -3.03 -2.15
C GLU A 205 26.81 -4.36 -2.90
N LEU A 206 25.74 -4.63 -3.66
CA LEU A 206 25.67 -5.84 -4.49
C LEU A 206 26.78 -5.87 -5.55
N ASN A 207 27.09 -4.75 -6.16
CA ASN A 207 28.19 -4.66 -7.14
C ASN A 207 29.56 -4.88 -6.48
N LYS A 208 29.79 -4.30 -5.29
CA LYS A 208 31.02 -4.57 -4.52
C LYS A 208 31.15 -6.06 -4.18
N GLN A 209 30.10 -6.71 -3.69
CA GLN A 209 30.13 -8.14 -3.38
C GLN A 209 30.41 -9.00 -4.61
N ARG A 210 29.89 -8.65 -5.77
CA ARG A 210 30.18 -9.37 -7.03
C ARG A 210 31.63 -9.20 -7.45
N LEU A 211 32.22 -8.02 -7.30
CA LEU A 211 33.61 -7.74 -7.62
C LEU A 211 34.58 -8.48 -6.67
N TYR A 212 34.27 -8.56 -5.38
CA TYR A 212 35.10 -9.27 -4.38
C TYR A 212 34.85 -10.79 -4.36
N GLY A 213 33.67 -11.25 -4.77
CA GLY A 213 33.33 -12.68 -4.86
C GLY A 213 33.90 -13.38 -6.10
N THR A 214 34.48 -12.63 -7.03
CA THR A 214 35.17 -13.15 -8.24
C THR A 214 36.69 -13.15 -8.12
N MET A 215 37.23 -12.83 -6.93
CA MET A 215 38.64 -13.06 -6.66
C MET A 215 38.84 -14.48 -6.10
N PRO A 216 39.76 -15.30 -6.72
CA PRO A 216 40.10 -16.63 -6.25
C PRO A 216 40.82 -16.61 -4.91
#